data_71dc55afb90ce6261b22fed2e98be336
#
_entry.id   71dc55afb90ce6261b22fed2e98be336
#
_cell.length_a   1.000
_cell.length_b   1.000
_cell.length_c   1.000
_cell.angle_alpha   90.00
_cell.angle_beta   90.00
_cell.angle_gamma   90.00
#
_symmetry.space_group_name_H-M   'P 1'
#
loop_
_entity.id
_entity.type
_entity.pdbx_description
1 polymer ?
#
loop_
_entity_poly.entity_id
_entity_poly.type
_entity_poly.pdbx_seq_one_letter_code
_entity_poly.pdbx_strand_id
1 'polypeptide(L)'
;MASLADAPPAAFSAPAAPVAATRTRLIAIDALRGLVMLFMLVDHVRETWFLHLQVTDPVDAHTTDPGLFFTRLLSAFCAPTFVALTGLSAWLYGQSHSKGEVSAFLLKRGAFLMLLELSLVTYAWPTQINTFPPPTIWLQVIWAIGISMVALAGIIHLPRPAQAAIGLIIVCGHNLLDPIRLTEGQPGFALWAMLHQRAAIHVTDWLTVKTTYPVLPWIGVIALGYACGPWFARGTDPAPRIRRLALLGAGLVAGFVVLRFSNIYGDKPWFIAETPLRTLMSFLALTKYPPSLLFLMPTMGTGCLLLAWFERLGQHPWMERLTHLGGAPMFYYVLHLYTLKAIYNVALALYGPTKGTVFGVDNLSTVWIWVALLIVPLYLPTRWFAALKQRRRDIGWLKYL
;
A
#
# COMPACT_ATOMS: atom_id res chain seq x y z
N MET A 1 78.09 -21.73 21.74
CA MET A 1 76.78 -22.38 21.72
C MET A 1 75.74 -21.30 22.07
N ALA A 2 75.11 -20.68 21.06
CA ALA A 2 74.06 -19.66 21.25
C ALA A 2 72.72 -20.27 20.85
N SER A 3 71.80 -20.23 21.77
CA SER A 3 70.41 -20.75 21.65
C SER A 3 69.61 -19.89 20.69
N LEU A 4 68.96 -20.50 19.71
CA LEU A 4 67.92 -19.93 18.86
C LEU A 4 66.59 -19.91 19.67
N ALA A 5 66.11 -18.73 19.98
CA ALA A 5 64.82 -18.53 20.58
C ALA A 5 63.71 -18.55 19.50
N ASP A 6 62.63 -19.33 19.75
CA ASP A 6 61.48 -19.51 18.92
C ASP A 6 60.69 -18.21 18.78
N ALA A 7 60.38 -17.82 17.53
CA ALA A 7 59.41 -16.76 17.22
C ALA A 7 58.00 -17.38 17.17
N PRO A 8 56.94 -16.71 17.74
CA PRO A 8 55.58 -17.23 17.68
C PRO A 8 54.98 -17.08 16.27
N PRO A 9 54.09 -17.98 15.83
CA PRO A 9 53.50 -17.94 14.51
C PRO A 9 52.53 -16.76 14.37
N ALA A 10 52.61 -16.08 13.22
CA ALA A 10 51.77 -14.97 12.86
C ALA A 10 50.28 -15.39 12.83
N ALA A 11 49.47 -14.70 13.61
CA ALA A 11 47.99 -14.88 13.59
C ALA A 11 47.44 -14.43 12.25
N PHE A 12 46.86 -15.35 11.49
CA PHE A 12 46.06 -15.05 10.32
C PHE A 12 44.77 -14.33 10.76
N SER A 13 44.69 -13.03 10.54
CA SER A 13 43.43 -12.31 10.66
C SER A 13 42.51 -12.66 9.49
N ALA A 14 41.39 -13.32 9.78
CA ALA A 14 40.36 -13.60 8.80
C ALA A 14 39.75 -12.28 8.27
N PRO A 15 39.46 -12.18 6.95
CA PRO A 15 38.84 -10.96 6.40
C PRO A 15 37.47 -10.79 6.97
N ALA A 16 37.18 -9.59 7.53
CA ALA A 16 35.86 -9.19 8.04
C ALA A 16 34.80 -9.25 6.92
N ALA A 17 33.78 -10.02 7.14
CA ALA A 17 32.68 -10.20 6.19
C ALA A 17 31.94 -8.89 5.90
N PRO A 18 31.48 -8.66 4.65
CA PRO A 18 30.79 -7.42 4.25
C PRO A 18 29.34 -7.38 4.73
N VAL A 19 29.11 -7.01 6.00
CA VAL A 19 27.79 -6.94 6.64
C VAL A 19 27.02 -5.64 6.30
N ALA A 20 27.70 -4.59 5.81
CA ALA A 20 27.13 -3.26 5.66
C ALA A 20 26.16 -3.06 4.46
N ALA A 21 26.44 -3.67 3.30
CA ALA A 21 25.70 -3.41 2.07
C ALA A 21 24.27 -4.03 2.01
N THR A 22 24.05 -5.15 2.69
CA THR A 22 22.74 -5.82 2.72
C THR A 22 21.74 -5.12 3.65
N ARG A 23 22.23 -4.46 4.71
CA ARG A 23 21.39 -3.78 5.71
C ARG A 23 20.81 -2.46 5.17
N THR A 24 21.56 -1.70 4.39
CA THR A 24 21.16 -0.39 3.84
C THR A 24 19.97 -0.50 2.89
N ARG A 25 19.90 -1.57 2.11
CA ARG A 25 18.84 -1.79 1.11
C ARG A 25 17.47 -2.06 1.74
N LEU A 26 17.44 -2.83 2.81
CA LEU A 26 16.20 -3.12 3.53
C LEU A 26 15.69 -1.87 4.25
N ILE A 27 16.59 -0.99 4.71
CA ILE A 27 16.23 0.27 5.37
C ILE A 27 15.39 1.14 4.45
N ALA A 28 15.76 1.36 3.19
CA ALA A 28 15.02 2.21 2.26
C ALA A 28 13.60 1.68 1.97
N ILE A 29 13.48 0.36 1.76
CA ILE A 29 12.19 -0.30 1.52
C ILE A 29 11.28 -0.20 2.76
N ASP A 30 11.81 -0.53 3.93
CA ASP A 30 11.03 -0.51 5.16
C ASP A 30 10.72 0.94 5.59
N ALA A 31 11.63 1.89 5.37
CA ALA A 31 11.36 3.31 5.61
C ALA A 31 10.25 3.84 4.70
N LEU A 32 10.24 3.46 3.41
CA LEU A 32 9.16 3.84 2.50
C LEU A 32 7.82 3.26 2.95
N ARG A 33 7.77 1.99 3.40
CA ARG A 33 6.57 1.42 4.01
C ARG A 33 6.12 2.23 5.23
N GLY A 34 7.07 2.60 6.12
CA GLY A 34 6.78 3.40 7.31
C GLY A 34 6.22 4.77 6.98
N LEU A 35 6.76 5.47 5.97
CA LEU A 35 6.21 6.75 5.50
C LEU A 35 4.78 6.60 4.98
N VAL A 36 4.55 5.57 4.17
CA VAL A 36 3.21 5.27 3.62
C VAL A 36 2.20 4.99 4.74
N MET A 37 2.63 4.36 5.85
CA MET A 37 1.76 4.12 7.00
C MET A 37 1.35 5.41 7.71
N LEU A 38 2.22 6.41 7.76
CA LEU A 38 1.86 7.72 8.31
C LEU A 38 0.81 8.43 7.45
N PHE A 39 0.94 8.38 6.13
CA PHE A 39 -0.08 8.95 5.23
C PHE A 39 -1.40 8.16 5.26
N MET A 40 -1.33 6.85 5.45
CA MET A 40 -2.52 6.02 5.65
C MET A 40 -3.26 6.40 6.94
N LEU A 41 -2.54 6.75 8.01
CA LEU A 41 -3.15 7.25 9.25
C LEU A 41 -3.94 8.55 8.98
N VAL A 42 -3.39 9.48 8.18
CA VAL A 42 -4.10 10.73 7.81
C VAL A 42 -5.43 10.41 7.13
N ASP A 43 -5.45 9.49 6.17
CA ASP A 43 -6.67 9.10 5.44
C ASP A 43 -7.71 8.45 6.37
N HIS A 44 -7.30 7.53 7.23
CA HIS A 44 -8.24 6.84 8.10
C HIS A 44 -8.76 7.72 9.26
N VAL A 45 -7.93 8.63 9.78
CA VAL A 45 -8.41 9.68 10.70
C VAL A 45 -9.46 10.55 10.00
N ARG A 46 -9.19 10.99 8.77
CA ARG A 46 -10.16 11.73 7.96
C ARG A 46 -11.45 10.92 7.75
N GLU A 47 -11.35 9.68 7.32
CA GLU A 47 -12.52 8.82 7.12
C GLU A 47 -13.33 8.64 8.40
N THR A 48 -12.70 8.57 9.56
CA THR A 48 -13.35 8.39 10.86
C THR A 48 -14.11 9.65 11.30
N TRP A 49 -13.48 10.85 11.19
CA TRP A 49 -14.08 12.09 11.69
C TRP A 49 -14.98 12.80 10.68
N PHE A 50 -14.88 12.46 9.39
CA PHE A 50 -15.71 12.97 8.30
C PHE A 50 -16.60 11.88 7.70
N LEU A 51 -17.17 10.99 8.52
CA LEU A 51 -18.13 9.97 8.06
C LEU A 51 -19.34 10.56 7.35
N HIS A 52 -19.79 11.74 7.77
CA HIS A 52 -20.91 12.49 7.19
C HIS A 52 -20.57 13.14 5.84
N LEU A 53 -19.28 13.27 5.49
CA LEU A 53 -18.81 13.96 4.30
C LEU A 53 -17.79 13.08 3.54
N GLN A 54 -18.27 11.93 3.06
CA GLN A 54 -17.45 11.03 2.27
C GLN A 54 -17.22 11.60 0.87
N VAL A 55 -15.96 11.61 0.45
CA VAL A 55 -15.59 12.08 -0.88
C VAL A 55 -15.89 11.02 -1.94
N THR A 56 -16.28 11.48 -3.13
CA THR A 56 -16.50 10.62 -4.31
C THR A 56 -15.20 10.04 -4.86
N ASP A 57 -15.29 9.12 -5.81
CA ASP A 57 -14.14 8.59 -6.54
C ASP A 57 -14.41 8.56 -8.06
N PRO A 58 -13.71 9.35 -8.86
CA PRO A 58 -12.75 10.40 -8.46
C PRO A 58 -13.39 11.50 -7.59
N VAL A 59 -12.55 12.22 -6.85
CA VAL A 59 -13.02 13.31 -5.98
C VAL A 59 -13.61 14.43 -6.83
N ASP A 60 -14.82 14.88 -6.48
CA ASP A 60 -15.47 15.98 -7.21
C ASP A 60 -14.76 17.31 -6.95
N ALA A 61 -14.19 17.88 -8.02
CA ALA A 61 -13.46 19.14 -7.97
C ALA A 61 -14.35 20.38 -7.81
N HIS A 62 -15.65 20.29 -8.11
CA HIS A 62 -16.58 21.42 -7.98
C HIS A 62 -17.05 21.62 -6.54
N THR A 63 -17.40 20.54 -5.86
CA THR A 63 -18.09 20.60 -4.56
C THR A 63 -17.19 20.33 -3.37
N THR A 64 -16.08 19.58 -3.55
CA THR A 64 -15.20 19.22 -2.44
C THR A 64 -14.38 20.42 -1.94
N ASP A 65 -14.29 20.57 -0.61
CA ASP A 65 -13.38 21.54 0.00
C ASP A 65 -11.93 21.28 -0.41
N PRO A 66 -11.15 22.31 -0.83
CA PRO A 66 -9.78 22.13 -1.27
C PRO A 66 -8.87 21.46 -0.22
N GLY A 67 -9.00 21.83 1.05
CA GLY A 67 -8.21 21.23 2.14
C GLY A 67 -8.51 19.74 2.28
N LEU A 68 -9.79 19.35 2.19
CA LEU A 68 -10.21 17.95 2.20
C LEU A 68 -9.70 17.20 0.98
N PHE A 69 -9.75 17.82 -0.21
CA PHE A 69 -9.20 17.25 -1.45
C PHE A 69 -7.71 16.92 -1.32
N PHE A 70 -6.90 17.91 -0.91
CA PHE A 70 -5.44 17.70 -0.80
C PHE A 70 -5.07 16.76 0.35
N THR A 71 -5.82 16.76 1.44
CA THR A 71 -5.64 15.76 2.51
C THR A 71 -5.91 14.33 1.98
N ARG A 72 -6.94 14.16 1.16
CA ARG A 72 -7.23 12.87 0.50
C ARG A 72 -6.16 12.47 -0.51
N LEU A 73 -5.59 13.45 -1.23
CA LEU A 73 -4.55 13.20 -2.23
C LEU A 73 -3.26 12.63 -1.62
N LEU A 74 -2.92 13.02 -0.38
CA LEU A 74 -1.73 12.50 0.32
C LEU A 74 -1.75 10.97 0.46
N SER A 75 -2.92 10.36 0.61
CA SER A 75 -3.05 8.91 0.73
C SER A 75 -3.09 8.16 -0.60
N ALA A 76 -3.11 8.88 -1.72
CA ALA A 76 -3.28 8.28 -3.04
C ALA A 76 -2.18 7.25 -3.36
N PHE A 77 -0.92 7.53 -2.98
CA PHE A 77 0.19 6.64 -3.28
C PHE A 77 0.36 5.45 -2.31
N CYS A 78 -0.45 5.36 -1.23
CA CYS A 78 -0.32 4.30 -0.23
C CYS A 78 -0.52 2.90 -0.84
N ALA A 79 -1.67 2.64 -1.44
CA ALA A 79 -1.99 1.32 -1.98
C ALA A 79 -1.05 0.89 -3.13
N PRO A 80 -0.78 1.71 -4.15
CA PRO A 80 0.16 1.35 -5.21
C PRO A 80 1.55 1.00 -4.68
N THR A 81 2.06 1.78 -3.73
CA THR A 81 3.37 1.55 -3.12
C THR A 81 3.39 0.24 -2.33
N PHE A 82 2.38 -0.03 -1.49
CA PHE A 82 2.31 -1.29 -0.74
C PHE A 82 2.25 -2.51 -1.64
N VAL A 83 1.43 -2.47 -2.67
CA VAL A 83 1.28 -3.58 -3.62
C VAL A 83 2.58 -3.83 -4.38
N ALA A 84 3.22 -2.77 -4.91
CA ALA A 84 4.49 -2.87 -5.62
C ALA A 84 5.61 -3.41 -4.70
N LEU A 85 5.72 -2.88 -3.47
CA LEU A 85 6.70 -3.35 -2.49
C LEU A 85 6.42 -4.78 -2.02
N THR A 86 5.17 -5.26 -2.09
CA THR A 86 4.84 -6.66 -1.82
C THR A 86 5.41 -7.56 -2.91
N GLY A 87 5.25 -7.20 -4.19
CA GLY A 87 5.87 -7.91 -5.30
C GLY A 87 7.39 -7.92 -5.23
N LEU A 88 8.00 -6.77 -4.96
CA LEU A 88 9.45 -6.65 -4.75
C LEU A 88 9.93 -7.56 -3.61
N SER A 89 9.18 -7.60 -2.50
CA SER A 89 9.54 -8.42 -1.34
C SER A 89 9.44 -9.90 -1.61
N ALA A 90 8.49 -10.33 -2.43
CA ALA A 90 8.37 -11.70 -2.89
C ALA A 90 9.60 -12.11 -3.72
N TRP A 91 10.09 -11.22 -4.58
CA TRP A 91 11.33 -11.47 -5.33
C TRP A 91 12.56 -11.57 -4.42
N LEU A 92 12.68 -10.66 -3.44
CA LEU A 92 13.75 -10.68 -2.44
C LEU A 92 13.74 -11.96 -1.62
N TYR A 93 12.56 -12.46 -1.24
CA TYR A 93 12.41 -13.75 -0.56
C TYR A 93 12.90 -14.91 -1.43
N GLY A 94 12.61 -14.87 -2.73
CA GLY A 94 13.04 -15.85 -3.72
C GLY A 94 14.56 -15.92 -3.96
N GLN A 95 15.37 -14.95 -3.47
CA GLN A 95 16.81 -15.04 -3.58
C GLN A 95 17.45 -16.14 -2.69
N SER A 96 16.70 -16.66 -1.72
CA SER A 96 17.15 -17.73 -0.80
C SER A 96 16.17 -18.89 -0.72
N HIS A 97 15.14 -18.91 -1.56
CA HIS A 97 14.10 -19.94 -1.60
C HIS A 97 13.80 -20.34 -3.03
N SER A 98 13.38 -21.57 -3.24
CA SER A 98 12.92 -22.08 -4.53
C SER A 98 11.62 -21.38 -4.97
N LYS A 99 11.33 -21.39 -6.27
CA LYS A 99 10.07 -20.85 -6.79
C LYS A 99 8.84 -21.50 -6.15
N GLY A 100 8.88 -22.82 -5.87
CA GLY A 100 7.81 -23.53 -5.19
C GLY A 100 7.57 -23.04 -3.76
N GLU A 101 8.65 -22.81 -3.01
CA GLU A 101 8.55 -22.24 -1.65
C GLU A 101 8.00 -20.80 -1.66
N VAL A 102 8.45 -19.98 -2.62
CA VAL A 102 7.92 -18.61 -2.81
C VAL A 102 6.44 -18.65 -3.14
N SER A 103 6.03 -19.54 -4.07
CA SER A 103 4.63 -19.71 -4.44
C SER A 103 3.77 -20.16 -3.23
N ALA A 104 4.22 -21.16 -2.50
CA ALA A 104 3.55 -21.62 -1.29
C ALA A 104 3.43 -20.53 -0.21
N PHE A 105 4.48 -19.73 -0.04
CA PHE A 105 4.45 -18.56 0.87
C PHE A 105 3.43 -17.51 0.43
N LEU A 106 3.41 -17.17 -0.86
CA LEU A 106 2.47 -16.20 -1.43
C LEU A 106 1.02 -16.66 -1.27
N LEU A 107 0.72 -17.94 -1.56
CA LEU A 107 -0.60 -18.51 -1.39
C LEU A 107 -1.06 -18.47 0.08
N LYS A 108 -0.21 -18.93 1.01
CA LYS A 108 -0.54 -18.94 2.45
C LYS A 108 -0.74 -17.52 2.99
N ARG A 109 0.14 -16.58 2.62
CA ARG A 109 0.03 -15.19 3.06
C ARG A 109 -1.16 -14.48 2.40
N GLY A 110 -1.42 -14.73 1.11
CA GLY A 110 -2.58 -14.21 0.41
C GLY A 110 -3.89 -14.66 1.06
N ALA A 111 -4.03 -15.97 1.33
CA ALA A 111 -5.18 -16.53 2.04
C ALA A 111 -5.34 -15.92 3.45
N PHE A 112 -4.24 -15.78 4.20
CA PHE A 112 -4.25 -15.14 5.52
C PHE A 112 -4.76 -13.69 5.46
N LEU A 113 -4.30 -12.89 4.48
CA LEU A 113 -4.74 -11.51 4.31
C LEU A 113 -6.22 -11.43 3.94
N MET A 114 -6.70 -12.31 3.07
CA MET A 114 -8.14 -12.39 2.73
C MET A 114 -8.99 -12.72 3.95
N LEU A 115 -8.57 -13.70 4.76
CA LEU A 115 -9.27 -14.04 6.01
C LEU A 115 -9.23 -12.88 7.02
N LEU A 116 -8.12 -12.17 7.11
CA LEU A 116 -7.97 -11.00 7.98
C LEU A 116 -8.93 -9.88 7.58
N GLU A 117 -9.07 -9.61 6.27
CA GLU A 117 -10.04 -8.62 5.75
C GLU A 117 -11.48 -9.00 6.08
N LEU A 118 -11.85 -10.26 5.80
CA LEU A 118 -13.22 -10.76 6.02
C LEU A 118 -13.60 -10.85 7.52
N SER A 119 -12.61 -10.86 8.40
CA SER A 119 -12.80 -10.95 9.86
C SER A 119 -12.43 -9.63 10.55
N LEU A 120 -11.22 -9.52 11.06
CA LEU A 120 -10.79 -8.40 11.91
C LEU A 120 -10.92 -7.03 11.25
N VAL A 121 -10.57 -6.90 9.95
CA VAL A 121 -10.59 -5.60 9.28
C VAL A 121 -12.02 -5.14 9.02
N THR A 122 -12.91 -6.04 8.60
CA THR A 122 -14.35 -5.72 8.43
C THR A 122 -14.94 -5.11 9.69
N TYR A 123 -14.63 -5.64 10.87
CA TYR A 123 -15.13 -5.12 12.16
C TYR A 123 -14.42 -3.87 12.65
N ALA A 124 -13.25 -3.53 12.13
CA ALA A 124 -12.48 -2.40 12.60
C ALA A 124 -13.08 -1.04 12.20
N TRP A 125 -13.94 -0.99 11.17
CA TRP A 125 -14.52 0.26 10.69
C TRP A 125 -15.61 0.80 11.64
N PRO A 126 -15.66 2.14 11.90
CA PRO A 126 -16.62 2.75 12.82
C PRO A 126 -18.09 2.52 12.43
N THR A 127 -18.36 2.44 11.12
CA THR A 127 -19.72 2.21 10.59
C THR A 127 -20.25 0.80 10.84
N GLN A 128 -19.40 -0.13 11.26
CA GLN A 128 -19.84 -1.48 11.59
C GLN A 128 -20.40 -1.49 13.02
N ILE A 129 -21.72 -1.60 13.10
CA ILE A 129 -22.42 -1.88 14.33
C ILE A 129 -21.96 -3.25 14.84
N ASN A 130 -21.90 -3.44 16.16
CA ASN A 130 -21.44 -4.67 16.81
C ASN A 130 -22.41 -5.85 16.59
N THR A 131 -22.87 -6.06 15.35
CA THR A 131 -23.69 -7.21 14.96
C THR A 131 -22.81 -8.31 14.37
N PHE A 132 -23.08 -9.54 14.76
CA PHE A 132 -22.43 -10.71 14.17
C PHE A 132 -23.50 -11.63 13.57
N PRO A 133 -23.38 -12.01 12.29
CA PRO A 133 -22.40 -11.54 11.31
C PRO A 133 -22.63 -10.06 10.90
N PRO A 134 -21.61 -9.37 10.36
CA PRO A 134 -21.76 -7.98 9.93
C PRO A 134 -22.68 -7.88 8.70
N PRO A 135 -23.58 -6.89 8.63
CA PRO A 135 -24.48 -6.73 7.49
C PRO A 135 -23.76 -6.35 6.19
N THR A 136 -22.53 -5.83 6.30
CA THR A 136 -21.72 -5.46 5.14
C THR A 136 -20.29 -5.97 5.33
N ILE A 137 -19.80 -6.71 4.34
CA ILE A 137 -18.39 -7.09 4.22
C ILE A 137 -17.75 -6.20 3.16
N TRP A 138 -16.61 -5.61 3.50
CA TRP A 138 -15.89 -4.72 2.62
C TRP A 138 -14.66 -5.43 2.06
N LEU A 139 -14.60 -5.63 0.74
CA LEU A 139 -13.40 -6.13 0.05
C LEU A 139 -12.50 -4.93 -0.28
N GLN A 140 -11.57 -4.61 0.64
CA GLN A 140 -10.71 -3.44 0.55
C GLN A 140 -9.26 -3.79 0.15
N VAL A 141 -8.31 -2.94 0.54
CA VAL A 141 -6.92 -3.03 0.10
C VAL A 141 -6.23 -4.34 0.51
N ILE A 142 -6.52 -4.87 1.70
CA ILE A 142 -5.90 -6.11 2.19
C ILE A 142 -6.40 -7.32 1.39
N TRP A 143 -7.70 -7.34 1.04
CA TRP A 143 -8.27 -8.30 0.10
C TRP A 143 -7.57 -8.24 -1.26
N ALA A 144 -7.42 -7.01 -1.83
CA ALA A 144 -6.79 -6.83 -3.14
C ALA A 144 -5.32 -7.29 -3.13
N ILE A 145 -4.56 -7.00 -2.06
CA ILE A 145 -3.20 -7.50 -1.87
C ILE A 145 -3.20 -9.04 -1.78
N GLY A 146 -4.11 -9.62 -1.01
CA GLY A 146 -4.24 -11.07 -0.86
C GLY A 146 -4.45 -11.79 -2.19
N ILE A 147 -5.45 -11.37 -2.97
CA ILE A 147 -5.72 -11.92 -4.32
C ILE A 147 -4.54 -11.69 -5.26
N SER A 148 -3.93 -10.49 -5.23
CA SER A 148 -2.76 -10.19 -6.07
C SER A 148 -1.57 -11.09 -5.73
N MET A 149 -1.37 -11.47 -4.46
CA MET A 149 -0.35 -12.45 -4.05
C MET A 149 -0.67 -13.85 -4.57
N VAL A 150 -1.94 -14.27 -4.56
CA VAL A 150 -2.36 -15.55 -5.14
C VAL A 150 -2.10 -15.58 -6.64
N ALA A 151 -2.43 -14.51 -7.37
CA ALA A 151 -2.12 -14.40 -8.80
C ALA A 151 -0.61 -14.40 -9.06
N LEU A 152 0.17 -13.65 -8.25
CA LEU A 152 1.62 -13.62 -8.36
C LEU A 152 2.24 -14.99 -8.12
N ALA A 153 1.68 -15.84 -7.25
CA ALA A 153 2.17 -17.19 -7.01
C ALA A 153 2.20 -18.07 -8.28
N GLY A 154 1.30 -17.82 -9.23
CA GLY A 154 1.36 -18.42 -10.58
C GLY A 154 2.32 -17.69 -11.52
N ILE A 155 2.29 -16.35 -11.52
CA ILE A 155 3.07 -15.52 -12.44
C ILE A 155 4.59 -15.71 -12.26
N ILE A 156 5.09 -15.98 -11.06
CA ILE A 156 6.53 -16.16 -10.78
C ILE A 156 7.14 -17.35 -11.53
N HIS A 157 6.34 -18.31 -12.00
CA HIS A 157 6.82 -19.45 -12.76
C HIS A 157 7.12 -19.11 -14.21
N LEU A 158 6.57 -18.03 -14.75
CA LEU A 158 6.82 -17.55 -16.10
C LEU A 158 8.23 -16.95 -16.25
N PRO A 159 8.75 -16.82 -17.48
CA PRO A 159 9.99 -16.09 -17.74
C PRO A 159 9.79 -14.58 -17.44
N ARG A 160 10.87 -13.91 -17.02
CA ARG A 160 10.83 -12.49 -16.61
C ARG A 160 10.18 -11.54 -17.62
N PRO A 161 10.46 -11.63 -18.92
CA PRO A 161 9.78 -10.77 -19.89
C PRO A 161 8.26 -10.93 -19.86
N ALA A 162 7.77 -12.17 -19.69
CA ALA A 162 6.34 -12.44 -19.60
C ALA A 162 5.72 -11.87 -18.30
N GLN A 163 6.44 -11.94 -17.17
CA GLN A 163 6.00 -11.32 -15.91
C GLN A 163 5.83 -9.81 -16.06
N ALA A 164 6.82 -9.13 -16.66
CA ALA A 164 6.77 -7.70 -16.94
C ALA A 164 5.68 -7.35 -17.96
N ALA A 165 5.55 -8.14 -19.03
CA ALA A 165 4.53 -7.94 -20.06
C ALA A 165 3.10 -8.07 -19.48
N ILE A 166 2.82 -9.09 -18.66
CA ILE A 166 1.53 -9.24 -17.97
C ILE A 166 1.24 -8.02 -17.11
N GLY A 167 2.22 -7.58 -16.33
CA GLY A 167 2.06 -6.39 -15.48
C GLY A 167 1.75 -5.13 -16.30
N LEU A 168 2.49 -4.89 -17.40
CA LEU A 168 2.29 -3.76 -18.28
C LEU A 168 0.96 -3.83 -19.03
N ILE A 169 0.60 -4.98 -19.61
CA ILE A 169 -0.67 -5.17 -20.31
C ILE A 169 -1.84 -4.88 -19.39
N ILE A 170 -1.79 -5.39 -18.15
CA ILE A 170 -2.85 -5.12 -17.19
C ILE A 170 -2.89 -3.64 -16.81
N VAL A 171 -1.78 -3.05 -16.37
CA VAL A 171 -1.74 -1.67 -15.90
C VAL A 171 -2.08 -0.67 -16.99
N CYS A 172 -1.58 -0.88 -18.21
CA CYS A 172 -1.82 0.03 -19.32
C CYS A 172 -3.14 -0.25 -20.06
N GLY A 173 -3.65 -1.48 -20.01
CA GLY A 173 -4.79 -1.89 -20.85
C GLY A 173 -6.13 -2.01 -20.12
N HIS A 174 -6.15 -2.16 -18.78
CA HIS A 174 -7.41 -2.42 -18.07
C HIS A 174 -8.46 -1.32 -18.23
N ASN A 175 -8.05 -0.06 -18.45
CA ASN A 175 -9.01 1.03 -18.68
C ASN A 175 -9.82 0.88 -19.98
N LEU A 176 -9.38 0.05 -20.94
CA LEU A 176 -10.18 -0.33 -22.10
C LEU A 176 -11.43 -1.14 -21.70
N LEU A 177 -11.42 -1.73 -20.50
CA LEU A 177 -12.53 -2.49 -19.95
C LEU A 177 -13.53 -1.64 -19.17
N ASP A 178 -13.25 -0.36 -18.92
CA ASP A 178 -14.13 0.55 -18.15
C ASP A 178 -15.55 0.68 -18.72
N PRO A 179 -15.79 0.60 -20.07
CA PRO A 179 -17.14 0.62 -20.63
C PRO A 179 -17.97 -0.62 -20.31
N ILE A 180 -17.34 -1.75 -19.94
CA ILE A 180 -18.03 -3.00 -19.61
C ILE A 180 -18.62 -2.85 -18.20
N ARG A 181 -19.93 -2.70 -18.12
CA ARG A 181 -20.70 -2.58 -16.88
C ARG A 181 -21.70 -3.72 -16.80
N LEU A 182 -21.58 -4.53 -15.76
CA LEU A 182 -22.55 -5.57 -15.45
C LEU A 182 -23.44 -5.12 -14.30
N THR A 183 -24.71 -5.55 -14.34
CA THR A 183 -25.67 -5.31 -13.26
C THR A 183 -25.95 -6.59 -12.50
N GLU A 184 -26.45 -6.44 -11.29
CA GLU A 184 -26.84 -7.57 -10.45
C GLU A 184 -27.87 -8.43 -11.18
N GLY A 185 -27.73 -9.76 -11.08
CA GLY A 185 -28.53 -10.73 -11.83
C GLY A 185 -27.94 -11.15 -13.19
N GLN A 186 -26.99 -10.40 -13.75
CA GLN A 186 -26.30 -10.82 -14.97
C GLN A 186 -25.24 -11.90 -14.69
N PRO A 187 -25.06 -12.89 -15.58
CA PRO A 187 -23.99 -13.87 -15.44
C PRO A 187 -22.62 -13.21 -15.33
N GLY A 188 -21.82 -13.62 -14.34
CA GLY A 188 -20.48 -13.09 -14.11
C GLY A 188 -20.41 -11.76 -13.36
N PHE A 189 -21.52 -11.12 -12.97
CA PHE A 189 -21.53 -9.85 -12.24
C PHE A 189 -20.65 -9.87 -11.00
N ALA A 190 -20.79 -10.86 -10.11
CA ALA A 190 -19.99 -10.94 -8.88
C ALA A 190 -18.48 -11.04 -9.16
N LEU A 191 -18.10 -11.86 -10.15
CA LEU A 191 -16.70 -11.98 -10.57
C LEU A 191 -16.18 -10.65 -11.16
N TRP A 192 -16.95 -10.02 -12.03
CA TRP A 192 -16.59 -8.75 -12.65
C TRP A 192 -16.49 -7.62 -11.62
N ALA A 193 -17.41 -7.59 -10.65
CA ALA A 193 -17.37 -6.67 -9.52
C ALA A 193 -16.08 -6.83 -8.69
N MET A 194 -15.61 -8.04 -8.48
CA MET A 194 -14.34 -8.27 -7.78
C MET A 194 -13.12 -7.92 -8.64
N LEU A 195 -13.18 -8.14 -9.96
CA LEU A 195 -12.03 -7.93 -10.85
C LEU A 195 -11.86 -6.48 -11.28
N HIS A 196 -12.94 -5.81 -11.72
CA HIS A 196 -12.80 -4.52 -12.41
C HIS A 196 -13.86 -3.47 -12.07
N GLN A 197 -15.00 -3.84 -11.51
CA GLN A 197 -16.10 -2.91 -11.25
C GLN A 197 -16.37 -2.75 -9.74
N ARG A 198 -16.36 -1.52 -9.24
CA ARG A 198 -16.83 -1.24 -7.87
C ARG A 198 -18.34 -1.44 -7.79
N ALA A 199 -18.81 -2.35 -6.95
CA ALA A 199 -20.23 -2.67 -6.81
C ALA A 199 -20.58 -3.20 -5.42
N ALA A 200 -21.88 -3.24 -5.13
CA ALA A 200 -22.45 -4.00 -4.03
C ALA A 200 -23.01 -5.31 -4.59
N ILE A 201 -22.73 -6.41 -3.94
CA ILE A 201 -23.22 -7.77 -4.25
C ILE A 201 -24.11 -8.17 -3.08
N HIS A 202 -25.41 -8.29 -3.32
CA HIS A 202 -26.35 -8.77 -2.32
C HIS A 202 -26.31 -10.31 -2.29
N VAL A 203 -25.65 -10.85 -1.26
CA VAL A 203 -25.51 -12.31 -1.09
C VAL A 203 -26.78 -12.91 -0.51
N THR A 204 -27.38 -12.19 0.44
CA THR A 204 -28.69 -12.48 1.05
C THR A 204 -29.39 -11.16 1.38
N ASP A 205 -30.65 -11.22 1.82
CA ASP A 205 -31.42 -10.02 2.22
C ASP A 205 -30.74 -9.23 3.35
N TRP A 206 -29.89 -9.85 4.14
CA TRP A 206 -29.21 -9.22 5.27
C TRP A 206 -27.70 -9.06 5.06
N LEU A 207 -27.08 -9.68 4.04
CA LEU A 207 -25.65 -9.64 3.81
C LEU A 207 -25.30 -9.04 2.47
N THR A 208 -24.57 -7.93 2.49
CA THR A 208 -24.02 -7.27 1.31
C THR A 208 -22.48 -7.35 1.31
N VAL A 209 -21.88 -7.71 0.19
CA VAL A 209 -20.44 -7.65 -0.05
C VAL A 209 -20.15 -6.46 -0.95
N LYS A 210 -19.36 -5.49 -0.49
CA LYS A 210 -18.97 -4.31 -1.26
C LYS A 210 -17.55 -4.44 -1.78
N THR A 211 -17.41 -4.46 -3.12
CA THR A 211 -16.11 -4.51 -3.80
C THR A 211 -15.54 -3.11 -3.90
N THR A 212 -14.74 -2.67 -2.92
CA THR A 212 -14.14 -1.34 -2.91
C THR A 212 -12.86 -1.28 -3.73
N TYR A 213 -12.08 -2.38 -3.74
CA TYR A 213 -10.82 -2.50 -4.47
C TYR A 213 -10.90 -3.60 -5.53
N PRO A 214 -11.44 -3.32 -6.74
CA PRO A 214 -11.36 -4.27 -7.86
C PRO A 214 -9.91 -4.67 -8.13
N VAL A 215 -9.66 -5.99 -8.26
CA VAL A 215 -8.30 -6.52 -8.06
C VAL A 215 -7.43 -6.55 -9.32
N LEU A 216 -8.00 -6.46 -10.51
CA LEU A 216 -7.26 -6.65 -11.78
C LEU A 216 -6.05 -5.70 -11.90
N PRO A 217 -6.16 -4.37 -11.71
CA PRO A 217 -4.99 -3.49 -11.82
C PRO A 217 -3.92 -3.80 -10.77
N TRP A 218 -4.32 -4.22 -9.58
CA TRP A 218 -3.39 -4.55 -8.49
C TRP A 218 -2.57 -5.80 -8.78
N ILE A 219 -3.12 -6.78 -9.53
CA ILE A 219 -2.36 -7.92 -10.07
C ILE A 219 -1.25 -7.42 -11.01
N GLY A 220 -1.54 -6.42 -11.84
CA GLY A 220 -0.53 -5.80 -12.69
C GLY A 220 0.57 -5.10 -11.88
N VAL A 221 0.19 -4.32 -10.87
CA VAL A 221 1.13 -3.58 -10.00
C VAL A 221 2.05 -4.52 -9.22
N ILE A 222 1.53 -5.60 -8.63
CA ILE A 222 2.36 -6.57 -7.89
C ILE A 222 3.32 -7.31 -8.81
N ALA A 223 2.89 -7.65 -10.03
CA ALA A 223 3.74 -8.29 -11.05
C ALA A 223 4.89 -7.36 -11.49
N LEU A 224 4.62 -6.06 -11.72
CA LEU A 224 5.67 -5.07 -12.02
C LEU A 224 6.63 -4.89 -10.86
N GLY A 225 6.14 -4.84 -9.62
CA GLY A 225 6.97 -4.80 -8.42
C GLY A 225 7.91 -6.00 -8.32
N TYR A 226 7.42 -7.21 -8.62
CA TYR A 226 8.23 -8.43 -8.70
C TYR A 226 9.25 -8.37 -9.83
N ALA A 227 8.85 -7.91 -11.03
CA ALA A 227 9.72 -7.81 -12.20
C ALA A 227 10.89 -6.83 -12.00
N CYS A 228 10.72 -5.77 -11.20
CA CYS A 228 11.78 -4.84 -10.80
C CYS A 228 12.75 -5.43 -9.78
N GLY A 229 12.46 -6.57 -9.19
CA GLY A 229 13.25 -7.24 -8.17
C GLY A 229 14.74 -7.38 -8.49
N PRO A 230 15.16 -7.77 -9.70
CA PRO A 230 16.58 -7.91 -10.07
C PRO A 230 17.43 -6.66 -9.84
N TRP A 231 16.83 -5.47 -9.83
CA TRP A 231 17.58 -4.26 -9.50
C TRP A 231 18.06 -4.24 -8.05
N PHE A 232 17.43 -5.05 -7.20
CA PHE A 232 17.70 -5.17 -5.77
C PHE A 232 18.43 -6.47 -5.41
N ALA A 233 19.06 -7.15 -6.40
CA ALA A 233 19.84 -8.36 -6.15
C ALA A 233 20.94 -8.10 -5.11
N ARG A 234 21.24 -9.12 -4.29
CA ARG A 234 22.31 -9.02 -3.29
C ARG A 234 23.65 -8.74 -3.98
N GLY A 235 24.44 -7.84 -3.40
CA GLY A 235 25.77 -7.49 -3.92
C GLY A 235 25.76 -6.54 -5.13
N THR A 236 24.59 -6.09 -5.63
CA THR A 236 24.55 -5.09 -6.71
C THR A 236 24.87 -3.70 -6.18
N ASP A 237 25.62 -2.92 -6.99
CA ASP A 237 25.89 -1.52 -6.72
C ASP A 237 24.57 -0.72 -6.61
N PRO A 238 24.38 0.09 -5.57
CA PRO A 238 23.21 0.93 -5.43
C PRO A 238 23.11 2.07 -6.47
N ALA A 239 24.21 2.57 -7.01
CA ALA A 239 24.20 3.74 -7.89
C ALA A 239 23.38 3.53 -9.19
N PRO A 240 23.56 2.43 -9.97
CA PRO A 240 22.72 2.13 -11.13
C PRO A 240 21.24 1.94 -10.76
N ARG A 241 20.94 1.34 -9.59
CA ARG A 241 19.57 1.15 -9.10
C ARG A 241 18.91 2.49 -8.81
N ILE A 242 19.57 3.36 -8.05
CA ILE A 242 19.10 4.72 -7.74
C ILE A 242 18.78 5.47 -9.02
N ARG A 243 19.68 5.42 -10.02
CA ARG A 243 19.47 6.07 -11.31
C ARG A 243 18.26 5.49 -12.04
N ARG A 244 18.10 4.15 -12.10
CA ARG A 244 16.96 3.50 -12.75
C ARG A 244 15.63 3.88 -12.06
N LEU A 245 15.58 3.87 -10.73
CA LEU A 245 14.40 4.28 -9.98
C LEU A 245 14.06 5.75 -10.22
N ALA A 246 15.06 6.64 -10.22
CA ALA A 246 14.86 8.05 -10.46
C ALA A 246 14.36 8.32 -11.91
N LEU A 247 14.94 7.68 -12.91
CA LEU A 247 14.52 7.81 -14.31
C LEU A 247 13.12 7.23 -14.52
N LEU A 248 12.82 6.05 -13.97
CA LEU A 248 11.49 5.44 -14.04
C LEU A 248 10.46 6.35 -13.37
N GLY A 249 10.77 6.82 -12.14
CA GLY A 249 9.86 7.70 -11.40
C GLY A 249 9.59 9.02 -12.13
N ALA A 250 10.65 9.70 -12.61
CA ALA A 250 10.51 10.92 -13.39
C ALA A 250 9.75 10.70 -14.71
N GLY A 251 10.03 9.58 -15.41
CA GLY A 251 9.35 9.21 -16.64
C GLY A 251 7.85 8.93 -16.44
N LEU A 252 7.48 8.25 -15.32
CA LEU A 252 6.08 8.02 -14.98
C LEU A 252 5.34 9.32 -14.65
N VAL A 253 5.95 10.23 -13.88
CA VAL A 253 5.35 11.54 -13.55
C VAL A 253 5.23 12.41 -14.82
N ALA A 254 6.28 12.49 -15.64
CA ALA A 254 6.23 13.23 -16.89
C ALA A 254 5.19 12.65 -17.87
N GLY A 255 5.18 11.33 -18.03
CA GLY A 255 4.20 10.63 -18.85
C GLY A 255 2.76 10.84 -18.37
N PHE A 256 2.54 10.85 -17.04
CA PHE A 256 1.25 11.25 -16.46
C PHE A 256 0.85 12.65 -16.91
N VAL A 257 1.72 13.64 -16.78
CA VAL A 257 1.42 15.02 -17.15
C VAL A 257 1.04 15.11 -18.64
N VAL A 258 1.84 14.52 -19.51
CA VAL A 258 1.58 14.51 -20.97
C VAL A 258 0.24 13.82 -21.31
N LEU A 259 0.03 12.62 -20.77
CA LEU A 259 -1.18 11.84 -21.08
C LEU A 259 -2.43 12.49 -20.45
N ARG A 260 -2.29 13.08 -19.27
CA ARG A 260 -3.40 13.79 -18.60
C ARG A 260 -3.83 15.04 -19.36
N PHE A 261 -2.87 15.81 -19.89
CA PHE A 261 -3.19 16.98 -20.73
C PHE A 261 -3.90 16.60 -22.02
N SER A 262 -3.62 15.42 -22.58
CA SER A 262 -4.27 14.97 -23.83
C SER A 262 -5.75 14.63 -23.68
N ASN A 263 -6.21 14.25 -22.47
CA ASN A 263 -7.57 13.74 -22.21
C ASN A 263 -7.99 12.53 -23.09
N ILE A 264 -7.02 11.80 -23.68
CA ILE A 264 -7.32 10.73 -24.65
C ILE A 264 -7.61 9.39 -23.95
N TYR A 265 -6.85 9.05 -22.88
CA TYR A 265 -6.86 7.71 -22.31
C TYR A 265 -6.43 7.70 -20.82
N GLY A 266 -6.90 6.71 -20.09
CA GLY A 266 -6.38 6.30 -18.80
C GLY A 266 -7.10 6.85 -17.58
N ASP A 267 -8.08 7.75 -17.75
CA ASP A 267 -9.01 8.21 -16.71
C ASP A 267 -10.11 9.09 -17.34
N LYS A 268 -11.08 9.53 -16.51
CA LYS A 268 -12.07 10.54 -16.91
C LYS A 268 -11.36 11.85 -17.28
N PRO A 269 -11.85 12.59 -18.31
CA PRO A 269 -11.26 13.86 -18.70
C PRO A 269 -11.24 14.89 -17.57
N TRP A 270 -10.16 15.66 -17.49
CA TRP A 270 -10.14 16.86 -16.65
C TRP A 270 -10.76 18.04 -17.40
N PHE A 271 -11.17 19.05 -16.68
CA PHE A 271 -11.87 20.23 -17.20
C PHE A 271 -11.31 21.52 -16.55
N ILE A 272 -11.52 22.65 -17.25
CA ILE A 272 -11.25 23.98 -16.72
C ILE A 272 -12.46 24.39 -15.87
N ALA A 273 -12.22 24.66 -14.58
CA ALA A 273 -13.21 25.05 -13.61
C ALA A 273 -13.20 26.58 -13.37
N GLU A 274 -14.08 27.06 -12.48
CA GLU A 274 -14.32 28.49 -12.21
C GLU A 274 -13.10 29.20 -11.65
N THR A 275 -12.18 28.46 -10.99
CA THR A 275 -10.95 29.01 -10.43
C THR A 275 -9.74 28.16 -10.85
N PRO A 276 -8.52 28.76 -10.87
CA PRO A 276 -7.30 27.99 -11.14
C PRO A 276 -7.10 26.84 -10.15
N LEU A 277 -7.45 27.04 -8.88
CA LEU A 277 -7.36 25.99 -7.86
C LEU A 277 -8.28 24.82 -8.17
N ARG A 278 -9.54 25.06 -8.53
CA ARG A 278 -10.47 24.00 -8.90
C ARG A 278 -10.10 23.33 -10.22
N THR A 279 -9.50 24.07 -11.15
CA THR A 279 -8.92 23.49 -12.38
C THR A 279 -7.76 22.54 -12.03
N LEU A 280 -6.86 22.94 -11.10
CA LEU A 280 -5.82 22.06 -10.60
C LEU A 280 -6.38 20.81 -9.90
N MET A 281 -7.43 21.00 -9.08
CA MET A 281 -8.13 19.87 -8.44
C MET A 281 -8.74 18.92 -9.48
N SER A 282 -9.38 19.43 -10.52
CA SER A 282 -9.89 18.63 -11.65
C SER A 282 -8.77 17.84 -12.34
N PHE A 283 -7.62 18.48 -12.58
CA PHE A 283 -6.46 17.82 -13.17
C PHE A 283 -5.93 16.67 -12.28
N LEU A 284 -5.93 16.83 -10.97
CA LEU A 284 -5.45 15.86 -9.99
C LEU A 284 -6.54 14.91 -9.47
N ALA A 285 -7.80 15.08 -9.87
CA ALA A 285 -8.90 14.18 -9.53
C ALA A 285 -8.82 12.90 -10.37
N LEU A 286 -8.20 11.87 -9.82
CA LEU A 286 -7.92 10.60 -10.49
C LEU A 286 -8.72 9.46 -9.85
N THR A 287 -9.17 8.52 -10.69
CA THR A 287 -9.96 7.37 -10.25
C THR A 287 -9.06 6.36 -9.52
N LYS A 288 -9.41 6.07 -8.28
CA LYS A 288 -8.68 5.13 -7.41
C LYS A 288 -9.32 3.73 -7.40
N TYR A 289 -10.59 3.59 -7.76
CA TYR A 289 -11.38 2.37 -7.62
C TYR A 289 -12.22 2.01 -8.86
N PRO A 290 -11.71 1.16 -9.76
CA PRO A 290 -10.36 0.61 -9.86
C PRO A 290 -9.33 1.71 -10.16
N PRO A 291 -8.06 1.53 -9.75
CA PRO A 291 -7.04 2.56 -9.98
C PRO A 291 -6.75 2.68 -11.47
N SER A 292 -7.02 3.85 -12.02
CA SER A 292 -6.77 4.15 -13.44
C SER A 292 -5.28 4.17 -13.78
N LEU A 293 -4.92 4.07 -15.06
CA LEU A 293 -3.54 4.23 -15.49
C LEU A 293 -2.97 5.59 -15.03
N LEU A 294 -3.77 6.66 -15.20
CA LEU A 294 -3.38 8.01 -14.79
C LEU A 294 -3.25 8.16 -13.27
N PHE A 295 -3.96 7.36 -12.48
CA PHE A 295 -3.74 7.28 -11.04
C PHE A 295 -2.45 6.52 -10.69
N LEU A 296 -2.17 5.42 -11.36
CA LEU A 296 -1.00 4.58 -11.09
C LEU A 296 0.32 5.26 -11.49
N MET A 297 0.35 6.03 -12.58
CA MET A 297 1.56 6.68 -13.07
C MET A 297 2.18 7.65 -12.05
N PRO A 298 1.50 8.71 -11.55
CA PRO A 298 2.09 9.64 -10.61
C PRO A 298 2.33 9.01 -9.23
N THR A 299 1.47 8.09 -8.80
CA THR A 299 1.61 7.45 -7.48
C THR A 299 2.80 6.49 -7.44
N MET A 300 2.94 5.62 -8.45
CA MET A 300 4.11 4.74 -8.58
C MET A 300 5.39 5.53 -8.90
N GLY A 301 5.27 6.60 -9.72
CA GLY A 301 6.37 7.50 -10.03
C GLY A 301 6.92 8.16 -8.77
N THR A 302 6.07 8.74 -7.93
CA THR A 302 6.45 9.29 -6.62
C THR A 302 7.05 8.23 -5.71
N GLY A 303 6.49 7.02 -5.67
CA GLY A 303 7.04 5.89 -4.92
C GLY A 303 8.46 5.53 -5.35
N CYS A 304 8.75 5.48 -6.66
CA CYS A 304 10.08 5.24 -7.20
C CYS A 304 11.07 6.38 -6.85
N LEU A 305 10.66 7.64 -6.96
CA LEU A 305 11.47 8.80 -6.60
C LEU A 305 11.82 8.81 -5.10
N LEU A 306 10.85 8.55 -4.24
CA LEU A 306 11.05 8.44 -2.79
C LEU A 306 12.00 7.28 -2.46
N LEU A 307 11.85 6.12 -3.10
CA LEU A 307 12.75 5.00 -2.88
C LEU A 307 14.18 5.32 -3.32
N ALA A 308 14.36 5.98 -4.48
CA ALA A 308 15.66 6.45 -4.95
C ALA A 308 16.29 7.46 -3.98
N TRP A 309 15.48 8.37 -3.43
CA TRP A 309 15.92 9.35 -2.45
C TRP A 309 16.32 8.69 -1.13
N PHE A 310 15.53 7.76 -0.63
CA PHE A 310 15.83 7.00 0.61
C PHE A 310 17.10 6.16 0.47
N GLU A 311 17.34 5.56 -0.68
CA GLU A 311 18.60 4.85 -0.95
C GLU A 311 19.81 5.79 -0.92
N ARG A 312 19.68 7.04 -1.37
CA ARG A 312 20.75 8.07 -1.29
C ARG A 312 21.02 8.52 0.14
N LEU A 313 19.98 8.63 0.96
CA LEU A 313 20.11 9.06 2.37
C LEU A 313 20.80 8.00 3.24
N GLY A 314 20.74 6.73 2.88
CA GLY A 314 21.38 5.65 3.61
C GLY A 314 20.91 5.55 5.07
N GLN A 315 21.85 5.56 6.03
CA GLN A 315 21.54 5.40 7.46
C GLN A 315 21.35 6.75 8.16
N HIS A 316 20.27 7.47 7.81
CA HIS A 316 19.92 8.70 8.51
C HIS A 316 19.01 8.39 9.73
N PRO A 317 19.15 9.08 10.89
CA PRO A 317 18.38 8.76 12.11
C PRO A 317 16.86 8.74 11.95
N TRP A 318 16.26 9.62 11.14
CA TRP A 318 14.82 9.59 10.90
C TRP A 318 14.38 8.42 10.01
N MET A 319 15.27 7.90 9.14
CA MET A 319 15.03 6.68 8.37
C MET A 319 14.84 5.48 9.29
N GLU A 320 15.66 5.36 10.33
CA GLU A 320 15.54 4.30 11.32
C GLU A 320 14.18 4.33 12.01
N ARG A 321 13.67 5.51 12.37
CA ARG A 321 12.32 5.65 12.94
C ARG A 321 11.24 5.15 12.00
N LEU A 322 11.33 5.46 10.72
CA LEU A 322 10.39 4.96 9.72
C LEU A 322 10.48 3.43 9.53
N THR A 323 11.69 2.85 9.61
CA THR A 323 11.84 1.38 9.49
C THR A 323 11.15 0.61 10.60
N HIS A 324 11.02 1.19 11.79
CA HIS A 324 10.27 0.56 12.88
C HIS A 324 8.78 0.40 12.53
N LEU A 325 8.18 1.39 11.90
CA LEU A 325 6.81 1.30 11.39
C LEU A 325 6.72 0.29 10.24
N GLY A 326 7.58 0.43 9.23
CA GLY A 326 7.59 -0.44 8.05
C GLY A 326 7.97 -1.89 8.31
N GLY A 327 8.55 -2.21 9.49
CA GLY A 327 8.89 -3.57 9.91
C GLY A 327 7.69 -4.42 10.35
N ALA A 328 6.57 -3.78 10.74
CA ALA A 328 5.35 -4.44 11.19
C ALA A 328 4.08 -3.79 10.61
N PRO A 329 3.95 -3.72 9.28
CA PRO A 329 2.88 -2.96 8.64
C PRO A 329 1.49 -3.49 8.96
N MET A 330 1.28 -4.80 8.99
CA MET A 330 -0.03 -5.38 9.27
C MET A 330 -0.46 -5.15 10.73
N PHE A 331 0.48 -5.26 11.67
CA PHE A 331 0.20 -4.96 13.07
C PHE A 331 -0.25 -3.50 13.23
N TYR A 332 0.51 -2.55 12.65
CA TYR A 332 0.12 -1.14 12.67
C TYR A 332 -1.25 -0.91 12.02
N TYR A 333 -1.50 -1.57 10.86
CA TYR A 333 -2.77 -1.45 10.16
C TYR A 333 -3.95 -1.83 11.03
N VAL A 334 -3.90 -2.98 11.68
CA VAL A 334 -4.98 -3.40 12.58
C VAL A 334 -5.06 -2.51 13.82
N LEU A 335 -3.91 -2.21 14.42
CA LEU A 335 -3.83 -1.39 15.64
C LEU A 335 -4.48 -0.02 15.46
N HIS A 336 -4.11 0.73 14.40
CA HIS A 336 -4.65 2.09 14.23
C HIS A 336 -6.14 2.11 13.90
N LEU A 337 -6.66 1.14 13.12
CA LEU A 337 -8.08 1.04 12.84
C LEU A 337 -8.90 0.80 14.11
N TYR A 338 -8.47 -0.15 14.95
CA TYR A 338 -9.16 -0.40 16.21
C TYR A 338 -9.02 0.74 17.22
N THR A 339 -7.87 1.42 17.23
CA THR A 339 -7.67 2.64 18.03
C THR A 339 -8.66 3.74 17.58
N LEU A 340 -8.78 3.98 16.28
CA LEU A 340 -9.72 4.96 15.74
C LEU A 340 -11.17 4.58 16.04
N LYS A 341 -11.56 3.32 15.88
CA LYS A 341 -12.88 2.83 16.24
C LYS A 341 -13.18 3.03 17.73
N ALA A 342 -12.24 2.71 18.61
CA ALA A 342 -12.41 2.91 20.05
C ALA A 342 -12.63 4.39 20.40
N ILE A 343 -11.79 5.29 19.87
CA ILE A 343 -11.91 6.73 20.08
C ILE A 343 -13.23 7.25 19.51
N TYR A 344 -13.62 6.81 18.32
CA TYR A 344 -14.89 7.19 17.70
C TYR A 344 -16.09 6.77 18.54
N ASN A 345 -16.09 5.52 19.05
CA ASN A 345 -17.18 5.02 19.89
C ASN A 345 -17.28 5.80 21.23
N VAL A 346 -16.13 6.17 21.82
CA VAL A 346 -16.11 7.02 23.01
C VAL A 346 -16.67 8.41 22.70
N ALA A 347 -16.24 9.02 21.61
CA ALA A 347 -16.76 10.33 21.18
C ALA A 347 -18.28 10.29 20.94
N LEU A 348 -18.76 9.28 20.23
CA LEU A 348 -20.18 9.07 19.97
C LEU A 348 -20.99 8.85 21.27
N ALA A 349 -20.44 8.11 22.23
CA ALA A 349 -21.10 7.87 23.52
C ALA A 349 -21.17 9.12 24.40
N LEU A 350 -20.12 9.96 24.37
CA LEU A 350 -20.05 11.17 25.21
C LEU A 350 -20.83 12.35 24.63
N TYR A 351 -20.79 12.53 23.32
CA TYR A 351 -21.33 13.72 22.64
C TYR A 351 -22.56 13.44 21.79
N GLY A 352 -22.90 12.17 21.58
CA GLY A 352 -23.97 11.75 20.69
C GLY A 352 -23.65 11.98 19.19
N PRO A 353 -24.62 11.74 18.31
CA PRO A 353 -24.47 12.03 16.88
C PRO A 353 -24.56 13.55 16.65
N THR A 354 -23.51 14.13 16.03
CA THR A 354 -23.43 15.57 15.74
C THR A 354 -23.75 15.89 14.29
N LYS A 355 -23.73 14.88 13.41
CA LYS A 355 -23.97 15.01 11.95
C LYS A 355 -24.92 13.91 11.48
N GLY A 356 -26.22 14.18 11.57
CA GLY A 356 -27.26 13.20 11.27
C GLY A 356 -27.21 12.01 12.25
N THR A 357 -26.94 10.80 11.75
CA THR A 357 -26.85 9.57 12.57
C THR A 357 -25.43 9.25 13.04
N VAL A 358 -24.41 10.04 12.67
CA VAL A 358 -23.01 9.81 12.99
C VAL A 358 -22.42 10.95 13.81
N PHE A 359 -21.36 10.65 14.56
CA PHE A 359 -20.51 11.68 15.12
C PHE A 359 -19.58 12.21 14.02
N GLY A 360 -19.42 13.51 13.89
CA GLY A 360 -18.53 14.13 12.93
C GLY A 360 -18.08 15.51 13.38
N VAL A 361 -17.00 16.01 12.77
CA VAL A 361 -16.42 17.32 13.07
C VAL A 361 -16.50 18.24 11.83
N ASP A 362 -16.54 19.56 12.06
CA ASP A 362 -16.61 20.54 10.97
C ASP A 362 -15.25 20.99 10.47
N ASN A 363 -14.23 20.96 11.33
CA ASN A 363 -12.95 21.54 11.02
C ASN A 363 -11.90 20.48 10.64
N LEU A 364 -11.32 20.65 9.46
CA LEU A 364 -10.25 19.75 8.95
C LEU A 364 -9.00 19.78 9.85
N SER A 365 -8.72 20.88 10.57
CA SER A 365 -7.61 20.92 11.54
C SER A 365 -7.71 19.83 12.61
N THR A 366 -8.93 19.41 12.96
CA THR A 366 -9.16 18.29 13.90
C THR A 366 -8.54 17.00 13.41
N VAL A 367 -8.56 16.73 12.09
CA VAL A 367 -7.89 15.56 11.50
C VAL A 367 -6.38 15.61 11.78
N TRP A 368 -5.76 16.76 11.52
CA TRP A 368 -4.32 16.91 11.70
C TRP A 368 -3.90 16.87 13.18
N ILE A 369 -4.72 17.42 14.07
CA ILE A 369 -4.51 17.31 15.52
C ILE A 369 -4.55 15.85 15.95
N TRP A 370 -5.56 15.07 15.53
CA TRP A 370 -5.66 13.65 15.85
C TRP A 370 -4.52 12.84 15.27
N VAL A 371 -4.09 13.13 14.05
CA VAL A 371 -2.91 12.50 13.45
C VAL A 371 -1.68 12.74 14.33
N ALA A 372 -1.42 13.99 14.72
CA ALA A 372 -0.28 14.33 15.57
C ALA A 372 -0.33 13.62 16.93
N LEU A 373 -1.50 13.59 17.56
CA LEU A 373 -1.71 12.92 18.86
C LEU A 373 -1.52 11.40 18.76
N LEU A 374 -1.89 10.77 17.64
CA LEU A 374 -1.84 9.32 17.47
C LEU A 374 -0.48 8.79 17.02
N ILE A 375 0.42 9.62 16.48
CA ILE A 375 1.73 9.15 16.01
C ILE A 375 2.48 8.40 17.10
N VAL A 376 2.63 8.98 18.29
CA VAL A 376 3.42 8.39 19.38
C VAL A 376 2.74 7.15 19.98
N PRO A 377 1.44 7.17 20.34
CA PRO A 377 0.74 5.99 20.86
C PRO A 377 0.75 4.79 19.90
N LEU A 378 0.73 5.02 18.59
CA LEU A 378 0.77 3.94 17.60
C LEU A 378 2.21 3.50 17.28
N TYR A 379 3.18 4.43 17.35
CA TYR A 379 4.58 4.14 17.08
C TYR A 379 5.19 3.18 18.11
N LEU A 380 4.96 3.41 19.41
CA LEU A 380 5.59 2.64 20.48
C LEU A 380 5.23 1.14 20.42
N PRO A 381 3.94 0.73 20.36
CA PRO A 381 3.57 -0.68 20.23
C PRO A 381 4.08 -1.30 18.92
N THR A 382 4.07 -0.53 17.82
CA THR A 382 4.54 -1.03 16.52
C THR A 382 6.04 -1.29 16.54
N ARG A 383 6.84 -0.39 17.12
CA ARG A 383 8.28 -0.59 17.34
C ARG A 383 8.55 -1.83 18.19
N TRP A 384 7.81 -1.99 19.29
CA TRP A 384 7.92 -3.17 20.15
C TRP A 384 7.62 -4.45 19.37
N PHE A 385 6.51 -4.47 18.61
CA PHE A 385 6.14 -5.64 17.82
C PHE A 385 7.14 -5.94 16.70
N ALA A 386 7.66 -4.93 16.01
CA ALA A 386 8.71 -5.10 15.02
C ALA A 386 9.97 -5.73 15.62
N ALA A 387 10.36 -5.30 16.84
CA ALA A 387 11.48 -5.90 17.58
C ALA A 387 11.18 -7.34 18.01
N LEU A 388 9.96 -7.62 18.49
CA LEU A 388 9.50 -8.96 18.84
C LEU A 388 9.59 -9.91 17.64
N LYS A 389 9.07 -9.48 16.48
CA LYS A 389 9.11 -10.24 15.22
C LYS A 389 10.54 -10.59 14.78
N GLN A 390 11.50 -9.70 15.03
CA GLN A 390 12.92 -9.95 14.71
C GLN A 390 13.57 -10.94 15.70
N ARG A 391 13.20 -10.91 16.98
CA ARG A 391 13.74 -11.78 18.04
C ARG A 391 13.12 -13.18 18.01
N ARG A 392 11.81 -13.27 17.75
CA ARG A 392 11.03 -14.52 17.83
C ARG A 392 10.73 -15.08 16.44
N ARG A 393 11.78 -15.36 15.68
CA ARG A 393 11.68 -16.02 14.36
C ARG A 393 11.22 -17.48 14.44
N ASP A 394 11.28 -18.07 15.61
CA ASP A 394 10.76 -19.40 15.96
C ASP A 394 9.23 -19.45 15.84
N ILE A 395 8.52 -18.33 16.02
CA ILE A 395 7.06 -18.25 15.92
C ILE A 395 6.66 -18.04 14.46
N GLY A 396 6.29 -19.16 13.81
CA GLY A 396 6.07 -19.18 12.35
C GLY A 396 4.97 -18.25 11.81
N TRP A 397 3.91 -17.94 12.60
CA TRP A 397 2.82 -17.08 12.14
C TRP A 397 3.18 -15.58 12.19
N LEU A 398 4.13 -15.15 13.03
CA LEU A 398 4.56 -13.75 13.11
C LEU A 398 5.08 -13.19 11.76
N LYS A 399 5.56 -14.06 10.88
CA LYS A 399 6.01 -13.66 9.55
C LYS A 399 4.90 -13.17 8.63
N TYR A 400 3.64 -13.46 8.96
CA TYR A 400 2.48 -13.04 8.15
C TYR A 400 1.95 -11.65 8.58
N LEU A 401 2.27 -11.20 9.79
CA LEU A 401 2.02 -9.85 10.31
C LEU A 401 3.26 -8.96 10.14
#